data_f2a8a77f709c022489eb57dad71edab4
#
_entry.id   f2a8a77f709c022489eb57dad71edab4
#
_cell.length_a   1.000
_cell.length_b   1.000
_cell.length_c   1.000
_cell.angle_alpha   90.00
_cell.angle_beta   90.00
_cell.angle_gamma   90.00
#
_symmetry.space_group_name_H-M   'P 1'
#
loop_
_entity.id
_entity.type
_entity.pdbx_description
1 polymer ?
#
loop_
_entity_poly.entity_id
_entity_poly.type
_entity_poly.pdbx_seq_one_letter_code
_entity_poly.pdbx_strand_id
1 'polypeptide(L)'
;MNVCIYGVGRYGISTYYKLGRRGINIICFGDRNVQKQGYIVKDIRCIPFEKVLELDKNKTVIVVAIKQNNAQLVDMFREKGFRYVCSYNDIKDRADEKILLIKRCQI
;
A
#
# COMPACT_ATOMS: atom_id res chain seq x y z
N MET A 1 -5.06 3.50 -11.79
CA MET A 1 -5.33 2.83 -10.51
C MET A 1 -4.67 3.59 -9.38
N ASN A 2 -5.31 3.60 -8.25
CA ASN A 2 -4.82 4.28 -7.06
C ASN A 2 -4.07 3.31 -6.16
N VAL A 3 -3.09 3.80 -5.41
CA VAL A 3 -2.31 2.96 -4.49
C VAL A 3 -2.53 3.45 -3.06
N CYS A 4 -2.85 2.52 -2.18
CA CYS A 4 -2.82 2.73 -0.73
C CYS A 4 -1.64 1.93 -0.18
N ILE A 5 -0.76 2.60 0.56
CA ILE A 5 0.36 1.94 1.24
C ILE A 5 -0.09 1.65 2.67
N TYR A 6 -0.21 0.36 3.02
CA TYR A 6 -0.61 -0.04 4.35
C TYR A 6 0.60 -0.23 5.24
N GLY A 7 0.74 0.66 6.20
CA GLY A 7 1.89 0.79 7.10
C GLY A 7 2.63 2.10 6.84
N VAL A 8 2.63 3.01 7.83
CA VAL A 8 3.26 4.34 7.70
C VAL A 8 4.54 4.42 8.52
N GLY A 9 5.27 3.31 8.60
CA GLY A 9 6.57 3.28 9.22
C GLY A 9 7.69 3.36 8.19
N ARG A 10 8.85 2.82 8.56
CA ARG A 10 10.07 2.84 7.75
C ARG A 10 9.84 2.25 6.35
N TYR A 11 9.18 1.09 6.29
CA TYR A 11 8.96 0.40 5.02
C TYR A 11 7.91 1.10 4.16
N GLY A 12 6.90 1.67 4.80
CA GLY A 12 5.87 2.44 4.09
C GLY A 12 6.41 3.69 3.46
N ILE A 13 7.24 4.43 4.17
CA ILE A 13 7.86 5.65 3.66
C ILE A 13 8.83 5.33 2.52
N SER A 14 9.64 4.28 2.69
CA SER A 14 10.52 3.81 1.63
C SER A 14 9.75 3.42 0.37
N THR A 15 8.64 2.72 0.54
CA THR A 15 7.75 2.32 -0.55
C THR A 15 7.18 3.53 -1.27
N TYR A 16 6.74 4.53 -0.51
CA TYR A 16 6.25 5.79 -1.06
C TYR A 16 7.26 6.42 -2.02
N TYR A 17 8.52 6.54 -1.60
CA TYR A 17 9.55 7.15 -2.44
C TYR A 17 9.84 6.31 -3.67
N LYS A 18 9.88 5.00 -3.55
CA LYS A 18 10.13 4.11 -4.70
C LYS A 18 9.03 4.20 -5.74
N LEU A 19 7.79 4.16 -5.31
CA LEU A 19 6.64 4.22 -6.22
C LEU A 19 6.45 5.62 -6.79
N GLY A 20 6.63 6.65 -5.98
CA GLY A 20 6.45 8.04 -6.40
C GLY A 20 7.40 8.44 -7.53
N ARG A 21 8.64 7.95 -7.49
CA ARG A 21 9.61 8.21 -8.57
C ARG A 21 9.19 7.63 -9.92
N ARG A 22 8.24 6.72 -9.93
CA ARG A 22 7.74 6.07 -11.15
C ARG A 22 6.38 6.63 -11.58
N GLY A 23 5.95 7.72 -10.98
CA GLY A 23 4.69 8.38 -11.33
C GLY A 23 3.45 7.62 -10.90
N ILE A 24 3.57 6.72 -9.93
CA ILE A 24 2.43 5.99 -9.41
C ILE A 24 1.64 6.88 -8.46
N ASN A 25 0.32 6.91 -8.63
CA ASN A 25 -0.56 7.74 -7.82
C ASN A 25 -0.85 7.08 -6.47
N ILE A 26 -0.25 7.61 -5.41
CA ILE A 26 -0.45 7.15 -4.04
C ILE A 26 -1.49 8.07 -3.39
N ILE A 27 -2.65 7.49 -3.02
CA ILE A 27 -3.77 8.28 -2.51
C ILE A 27 -3.78 8.38 -0.99
N CYS A 28 -3.22 7.40 -0.30
CA CYS A 28 -3.19 7.42 1.17
C CYS A 28 -2.23 6.37 1.70
N PHE A 29 -1.87 6.54 2.98
CA PHE A 29 -1.35 5.47 3.81
C PHE A 29 -2.49 4.92 4.67
N GLY A 30 -2.34 3.70 5.18
CA GLY A 30 -3.22 3.15 6.18
C GLY A 30 -2.41 2.57 7.33
N ASP A 31 -2.98 2.57 8.54
CA ASP A 31 -2.33 1.95 9.70
C ASP A 31 -3.37 1.64 10.78
N ARG A 32 -3.16 0.55 11.51
CA ARG A 32 -3.97 0.21 12.68
C ARG A 32 -3.55 0.99 13.92
N ASN A 33 -2.31 1.45 13.96
CA ASN A 33 -1.80 2.19 15.11
C ASN A 33 -2.49 3.54 15.20
N VAL A 34 -3.26 3.74 16.25
CA VAL A 34 -4.02 4.97 16.48
C VAL A 34 -3.12 6.20 16.45
N GLN A 35 -1.90 6.07 16.95
CA GLN A 35 -0.93 7.17 16.98
C GLN A 35 -0.42 7.54 15.60
N LYS A 36 -0.54 6.67 14.62
CA LYS A 36 -0.14 6.93 13.23
C LYS A 36 -1.27 7.51 12.38
N GLN A 37 -2.50 7.34 12.83
CA GLN A 37 -3.67 7.83 12.10
C GLN A 37 -3.69 9.36 12.09
N GLY A 38 -3.93 9.92 10.92
CA GLY A 38 -3.90 11.36 10.74
C GLY A 38 -2.51 11.92 10.41
N TYR A 39 -1.45 11.11 10.44
CA TYR A 39 -0.12 11.53 9.98
C TYR A 39 -0.21 11.92 8.50
N ILE A 40 0.54 12.96 8.15
CA ILE A 40 0.65 13.41 6.77
C ILE A 40 2.13 13.29 6.37
N VAL A 41 2.38 12.51 5.33
CA VAL A 41 3.72 12.33 4.76
C VAL A 41 3.68 12.85 3.33
N LYS A 42 4.38 13.95 3.05
CA LYS A 42 4.40 14.55 1.71
C LYS A 42 2.99 14.80 1.16
N ASP A 43 2.12 15.36 1.99
CA ASP A 43 0.72 15.68 1.67
C ASP A 43 -0.19 14.45 1.53
N ILE A 44 0.31 13.26 1.83
CA ILE A 44 -0.47 12.03 1.80
C ILE A 44 -0.85 11.66 3.23
N ARG A 45 -2.14 11.50 3.47
CA ARG A 45 -2.68 11.24 4.81
C ARG A 45 -2.67 9.74 5.13
N CYS A 46 -2.39 9.42 6.40
CA CYS A 46 -2.59 8.08 6.94
C CYS A 46 -4.01 7.96 7.49
N ILE A 47 -4.76 6.99 7.00
CA ILE A 47 -6.14 6.75 7.42
C ILE A 47 -6.24 5.48 8.26
N PRO A 48 -7.28 5.35 9.11
CA PRO A 48 -7.49 4.15 9.90
C PRO A 48 -7.74 2.92 9.02
N PHE A 49 -7.46 1.75 9.57
CA PHE A 49 -7.68 0.48 8.88
C PHE A 49 -9.12 0.36 8.35
N GLU A 50 -10.12 0.76 9.15
CA GLU A 50 -11.52 0.69 8.77
C GLU A 50 -11.81 1.53 7.53
N LYS A 51 -11.14 2.66 7.39
CA LYS A 51 -11.28 3.53 6.22
C LYS A 51 -10.59 2.96 4.99
N VAL A 52 -9.49 2.22 5.18
CA VAL A 52 -8.84 1.50 4.08
C VAL A 52 -9.83 0.50 3.47
N LEU A 53 -10.60 -0.20 4.30
CA LEU A 53 -11.58 -1.18 3.83
C LEU A 53 -12.73 -0.55 3.03
N GLU A 54 -12.94 0.75 3.15
CA GLU A 54 -13.95 1.49 2.38
C GLU A 54 -13.47 1.95 1.01
N LEU A 55 -12.18 1.81 0.69
CA LEU A 55 -11.64 2.18 -0.61
C LEU A 55 -12.22 1.28 -1.72
N ASP A 56 -12.25 1.81 -2.93
CA ASP A 56 -12.76 1.06 -4.09
C ASP A 56 -11.88 -0.16 -4.36
N LYS A 57 -12.40 -1.33 -4.10
CA LYS A 57 -11.66 -2.59 -4.18
C LYS A 57 -11.23 -2.98 -5.59
N ASN A 58 -11.91 -2.45 -6.59
CA ASN A 58 -11.62 -2.72 -8.00
C ASN A 58 -10.65 -1.71 -8.62
N LYS A 59 -10.43 -0.57 -7.94
CA LYS A 59 -9.59 0.52 -8.45
C LYS A 59 -8.43 0.87 -7.56
N THR A 60 -8.23 0.13 -6.47
CA THR A 60 -7.18 0.41 -5.49
C THR A 60 -6.24 -0.78 -5.37
N VAL A 61 -4.94 -0.50 -5.45
CA VAL A 61 -3.90 -1.47 -5.13
C VAL A 61 -3.49 -1.24 -3.69
N ILE A 62 -3.51 -2.29 -2.88
CA ILE A 62 -3.00 -2.23 -1.52
C ILE A 62 -1.56 -2.77 -1.54
N VAL A 63 -0.61 -1.96 -1.11
CA VAL A 63 0.78 -2.38 -0.92
C VAL A 63 1.01 -2.51 0.58
N VAL A 64 1.17 -3.74 1.05
CA VAL A 64 1.42 -3.99 2.47
C VAL A 64 2.90 -3.74 2.76
N ALA A 65 3.18 -2.67 3.48
CA ALA A 65 4.54 -2.22 3.78
C ALA A 65 4.86 -2.38 5.26
N ILE A 66 4.57 -3.56 5.79
CA ILE A 66 4.85 -3.94 7.17
C ILE A 66 5.72 -5.20 7.12
N LYS A 67 6.83 -5.19 7.85
CA LYS A 67 7.79 -6.30 7.83
C LYS A 67 7.20 -7.58 8.40
N GLN A 68 6.60 -7.49 9.59
CA GLN A 68 6.06 -8.66 10.27
C GLN A 68 4.65 -8.96 9.77
N ASN A 69 4.37 -10.25 9.54
CA ASN A 69 3.04 -10.73 9.18
C ASN A 69 2.52 -10.16 7.84
N ASN A 70 3.41 -9.76 6.95
CA ASN A 70 2.96 -9.15 5.69
C ASN A 70 2.16 -10.13 4.83
N ALA A 71 2.52 -11.41 4.82
CA ALA A 71 1.78 -12.43 4.07
C ALA A 71 0.35 -12.58 4.58
N GLN A 72 0.17 -12.61 5.91
CA GLN A 72 -1.15 -12.70 6.52
C GLN A 72 -1.99 -11.45 6.20
N LEU A 73 -1.36 -10.28 6.21
CA LEU A 73 -2.06 -9.03 5.87
C LEU A 73 -2.46 -8.99 4.39
N VAL A 74 -1.61 -9.46 3.50
CA VAL A 74 -1.95 -9.60 2.08
C VAL A 74 -3.17 -10.50 1.93
N ASP A 75 -3.16 -11.67 2.56
CA ASP A 75 -4.27 -12.61 2.49
C ASP A 75 -5.55 -12.01 3.08
N MET A 76 -5.44 -11.29 4.19
CA MET A 76 -6.58 -10.64 4.83
C MET A 76 -7.23 -9.61 3.91
N PHE A 77 -6.44 -8.76 3.25
CA PHE A 77 -7.00 -7.78 2.31
C PHE A 77 -7.68 -8.46 1.11
N ARG A 78 -7.11 -9.56 0.61
CA ARG A 78 -7.74 -10.34 -0.45
C ARG A 78 -9.06 -10.94 0.00
N GLU A 79 -9.13 -11.47 1.21
CA GLU A 79 -10.36 -12.00 1.79
C GLU A 79 -11.43 -10.91 1.95
N LYS A 80 -11.00 -9.66 2.19
CA LYS A 80 -11.91 -8.52 2.27
C LYS A 80 -12.38 -8.02 0.91
N GLY A 81 -11.93 -8.64 -0.17
CA GLY A 81 -12.41 -8.35 -1.51
C GLY A 81 -11.51 -7.48 -2.37
N PHE A 82 -10.34 -7.07 -1.88
CA PHE A 82 -9.38 -6.32 -2.70
C PHE A 82 -8.77 -7.26 -3.74
N ARG A 83 -8.89 -6.90 -5.01
CA ARG A 83 -8.36 -7.70 -6.12
C ARG A 83 -6.86 -7.55 -6.29
N TYR A 84 -6.31 -6.41 -5.88
CA TYR A 84 -4.94 -6.02 -6.18
C TYR A 84 -4.20 -5.75 -4.89
N VAL A 85 -3.49 -6.76 -4.39
CA VAL A 85 -2.75 -6.67 -3.14
C VAL A 85 -1.36 -7.26 -3.35
N CYS A 86 -0.35 -6.55 -2.91
CA CYS A 86 1.02 -7.04 -2.91
C CYS A 86 1.75 -6.58 -1.65
N SER A 87 2.95 -7.12 -1.43
CA SER A 87 3.79 -6.76 -0.30
C SER A 87 4.91 -5.81 -0.77
N TYR A 88 5.44 -5.00 0.15
CA TYR A 88 6.62 -4.18 -0.15
C TYR A 88 7.82 -5.04 -0.59
N ASN A 89 7.85 -6.32 -0.20
CA ASN A 89 8.87 -7.25 -0.64
C ASN A 89 8.88 -7.40 -2.16
N ASP A 90 7.74 -7.22 -2.80
CA ASP A 90 7.62 -7.32 -4.24
C ASP A 90 8.21 -6.13 -4.98
N ILE A 91 8.50 -5.03 -4.27
CA ILE A 91 8.98 -3.79 -4.88
C ILE A 91 10.29 -3.26 -4.30
N LYS A 92 10.86 -3.93 -3.29
CA LYS A 92 12.01 -3.38 -2.57
C LYS A 92 13.35 -3.50 -3.31
N ASP A 93 13.55 -4.57 -4.07
CA ASP A 93 14.88 -4.92 -4.59
C ASP A 93 15.07 -4.65 -6.08
N ARG A 94 14.01 -4.74 -6.88
CA ARG A 94 14.09 -4.58 -8.35
C ARG A 94 12.92 -3.71 -8.81
N ALA A 95 13.12 -2.41 -8.69
CA ALA A 95 12.05 -1.44 -8.86
C ALA A 95 11.31 -1.58 -10.21
N ASP A 96 12.04 -1.79 -11.31
CA ASP A 96 11.40 -1.82 -12.62
C ASP A 96 10.55 -3.07 -12.83
N GLU A 97 11.04 -4.25 -12.42
CA GLU A 97 10.26 -5.48 -12.48
C GLU A 97 9.05 -5.43 -11.53
N LYS A 98 9.23 -4.81 -10.37
CA LYS A 98 8.17 -4.70 -9.37
C LYS A 98 7.09 -3.69 -9.76
N ILE A 99 7.45 -2.67 -10.51
CA ILE A 99 6.46 -1.78 -11.12
C ILE A 99 5.58 -2.56 -12.10
N LEU A 100 6.18 -3.46 -12.87
CA LEU A 100 5.41 -4.36 -13.73
C LEU A 100 4.45 -5.23 -12.91
N LEU A 101 4.88 -5.70 -11.75
CA LEU A 101 4.04 -6.50 -10.86
C LEU A 101 2.83 -5.69 -10.38
N ILE A 102 3.04 -4.45 -9.96
CA ILE A 102 1.95 -3.57 -9.57
C ILE A 102 1.02 -3.30 -10.74
N LYS A 103 1.57 -3.07 -11.93
CA LYS A 103 0.75 -2.88 -13.14
C LYS A 103 -0.07 -4.15 -13.46
N ARG A 104 0.49 -5.33 -13.26
CA ARG A 104 -0.25 -6.59 -13.39
C ARG A 104 -1.38 -6.69 -12.39
N CYS A 105 -1.19 -6.19 -11.18
CA CYS A 105 -2.26 -6.13 -10.18
C CYS A 105 -3.38 -5.19 -10.61
N GLN A 106 -3.14 -4.33 -11.59
CA GLN A 106 -4.14 -3.40 -12.12
C GLN A 106 -4.95 -3.96 -13.29
N ILE A 107 -4.59 -5.13 -13.77
CA ILE A 107 -5.29 -5.80 -14.88
C ILE A 107 -6.39 -6.75 -14.35
#